data_12a8e96dc9b2c645f5c20fcf9842549a
#
_entry.id   12a8e96dc9b2c645f5c20fcf9842549a
#
_cell.length_a   1.000
_cell.length_b   1.000
_cell.length_c   1.000
_cell.angle_alpha   90.00
_cell.angle_beta   90.00
_cell.angle_gamma   90.00
#
_symmetry.space_group_name_H-M   'P 1'
#
loop_
_entity.id
_entity.type
_entity.pdbx_description
1 polymer ?
#
loop_
_entity_poly.entity_id
_entity_poly.type
_entity_poly.pdbx_seq_one_letter_code
_entity_poly.pdbx_strand_id
1 'polypeptide(L)'
;FGQTCFQPGEAKNTYGTGCFLLMNTGEKPVFSENGLVTTIAWGLDGKVNYALEGSIFVAGAAIQWLRDEMRLIDSAEDSEYMAKKVKDTNGCYVVPAFTGLGAPHWDQYARGTIVGITRGVNKYHIIRATLDSLAYQVNDVLQSMRADSGIQLASLKVDGGASANDFLMQTQADIINA
;
A
#
# COMPACT_ATOMS: atom_id res chain seq x y z
N PHE A 1 -12.52 13.27 -1.07
CA PHE A 1 -13.47 14.01 -1.90
C PHE A 1 -13.05 13.97 -3.37
N GLY A 2 -11.84 14.42 -3.72
CA GLY A 2 -11.35 14.47 -5.11
C GLY A 2 -11.39 13.13 -5.86
N GLN A 3 -11.21 12.03 -5.16
CA GLN A 3 -11.36 10.66 -5.71
C GLN A 3 -12.81 10.15 -5.68
N THR A 4 -13.78 11.01 -5.41
CA THR A 4 -15.20 10.66 -5.36
C THR A 4 -15.58 9.54 -4.37
N CYS A 5 -14.84 9.41 -3.25
CA CYS A 5 -15.15 8.45 -2.18
C CYS A 5 -16.24 9.03 -1.25
N PHE A 6 -17.48 9.13 -1.73
CA PHE A 6 -18.57 9.82 -1.02
C PHE A 6 -19.34 8.93 -0.05
N GLN A 7 -19.26 7.61 -0.24
CA GLN A 7 -20.02 6.66 0.59
C GLN A 7 -19.09 5.94 1.59
N PRO A 8 -19.61 5.54 2.77
CA PRO A 8 -18.87 4.71 3.70
C PRO A 8 -18.38 3.43 3.01
N GLY A 9 -17.10 3.08 3.27
CA GLY A 9 -16.43 1.92 2.65
C GLY A 9 -15.73 2.22 1.32
N GLU A 10 -15.96 3.38 0.73
CA GLU A 10 -15.13 3.82 -0.39
C GLU A 10 -13.80 4.38 0.15
N ALA A 11 -12.70 3.87 -0.39
CA ALA A 11 -11.36 4.25 0.02
C ALA A 11 -10.54 4.76 -1.17
N LYS A 12 -9.54 5.58 -0.85
CA LYS A 12 -8.50 5.98 -1.81
C LYS A 12 -7.13 5.55 -1.32
N ASN A 13 -6.22 5.24 -2.23
CA ASN A 13 -4.80 5.09 -1.95
C ASN A 13 -3.97 5.88 -2.96
N THR A 14 -3.16 6.81 -2.46
CA THR A 14 -2.19 7.55 -3.27
C THR A 14 -0.84 6.88 -3.17
N TYR A 15 -0.33 6.34 -4.28
CA TYR A 15 0.98 5.72 -4.40
C TYR A 15 2.04 6.76 -4.77
N GLY A 16 2.59 7.43 -3.76
CA GLY A 16 3.73 8.33 -3.87
C GLY A 16 5.03 7.67 -3.39
N THR A 17 5.91 8.43 -2.74
CA THR A 17 7.09 7.93 -2.02
C THR A 17 6.70 6.86 -1.00
N GLY A 18 5.66 7.16 -0.22
CA GLY A 18 4.86 6.21 0.57
C GLY A 18 3.45 6.08 0.01
N CYS A 19 2.56 5.41 0.74
CA CYS A 19 1.13 5.37 0.45
C CYS A 19 0.33 6.05 1.56
N PHE A 20 -0.72 6.75 1.16
CA PHE A 20 -1.68 7.34 2.08
C PHE A 20 -3.09 6.85 1.72
N LEU A 21 -3.59 5.98 2.60
CA LEU A 21 -4.93 5.40 2.46
C LEU A 21 -5.91 6.19 3.31
N LEU A 22 -7.06 6.53 2.74
CA LEU A 22 -8.20 7.09 3.47
C LEU A 22 -9.45 6.34 3.09
N MET A 23 -10.19 5.86 4.10
CA MET A 23 -11.51 5.24 3.91
C MET A 23 -12.57 6.10 4.55
N ASN A 24 -13.60 6.45 3.78
CA ASN A 24 -14.76 7.15 4.29
C ASN A 24 -15.52 6.28 5.30
N THR A 25 -15.76 6.80 6.50
CA THR A 25 -16.51 6.13 7.57
C THR A 25 -17.90 6.73 7.81
N GLY A 26 -18.28 7.77 7.04
CA GLY A 26 -19.58 8.42 7.15
C GLY A 26 -19.60 9.59 8.13
N GLU A 27 -20.77 9.93 8.63
CA GLU A 27 -21.02 11.14 9.45
C GLU A 27 -20.63 10.96 10.93
N LYS A 28 -20.21 9.77 11.34
CA LYS A 28 -19.75 9.49 12.71
C LYS A 28 -18.26 9.18 12.72
N PRO A 29 -17.47 9.80 13.61
CA PRO A 29 -16.06 9.47 13.73
C PRO A 29 -15.90 8.04 14.28
N VAL A 30 -14.99 7.29 13.68
CA VAL A 30 -14.53 5.99 14.17
C VAL A 30 -13.14 6.20 14.77
N PHE A 31 -13.01 5.98 16.08
CA PHE A 31 -11.71 6.06 16.75
C PHE A 31 -10.97 4.72 16.60
N SER A 32 -9.76 4.80 16.05
CA SER A 32 -8.98 3.61 15.78
C SER A 32 -8.33 3.05 17.04
N GLU A 33 -8.41 1.73 17.21
CA GLU A 33 -7.66 0.95 18.20
C GLU A 33 -6.53 0.12 17.54
N ASN A 34 -6.46 0.13 16.21
CA ASN A 34 -5.52 -0.65 15.40
C ASN A 34 -4.48 0.23 14.68
N GLY A 35 -4.09 1.36 15.30
CA GLY A 35 -2.95 2.16 14.83
C GLY A 35 -3.25 3.05 13.62
N LEU A 36 -4.51 3.39 13.36
CA LEU A 36 -4.89 4.33 12.31
C LEU A 36 -5.19 5.72 12.88
N VAL A 37 -5.26 6.71 12.00
CA VAL A 37 -5.64 8.08 12.36
C VAL A 37 -7.10 8.31 12.01
N THR A 38 -7.87 8.83 12.98
CA THR A 38 -9.22 9.32 12.71
C THR A 38 -9.16 10.78 12.29
N THR A 39 -9.71 11.11 11.13
CA THR A 39 -9.63 12.46 10.58
C THR A 39 -10.97 12.91 9.98
N ILE A 40 -11.11 14.23 9.77
CA ILE A 40 -12.21 14.79 8.98
C ILE A 40 -11.87 14.62 7.50
N ALA A 41 -12.77 13.97 6.76
CA ALA A 41 -12.62 13.79 5.32
C ALA A 41 -13.02 15.06 4.56
N TRP A 42 -14.24 15.58 4.82
CA TRP A 42 -14.74 16.85 4.28
C TRP A 42 -15.96 17.34 5.06
N GLY A 43 -16.26 18.62 4.90
CA GLY A 43 -17.52 19.23 5.34
C GLY A 43 -18.23 19.89 4.15
N LEU A 44 -19.53 19.61 3.97
CA LEU A 44 -20.35 20.16 2.91
C LEU A 44 -21.78 20.33 3.42
N ASP A 45 -22.40 21.50 3.17
CA ASP A 45 -23.77 21.80 3.55
C ASP A 45 -24.10 21.52 5.02
N GLY A 46 -23.17 21.83 5.92
CA GLY A 46 -23.32 21.63 7.37
C GLY A 46 -23.16 20.18 7.83
N LYS A 47 -22.87 19.25 6.94
CA LYS A 47 -22.55 17.86 7.26
C LYS A 47 -21.04 17.62 7.22
N VAL A 48 -20.54 16.81 8.14
CA VAL A 48 -19.14 16.41 8.20
C VAL A 48 -19.05 14.91 7.98
N ASN A 49 -18.15 14.51 7.08
CA ASN A 49 -17.77 13.11 6.88
C ASN A 49 -16.37 12.88 7.45
N TYR A 50 -16.20 11.73 8.06
CA TYR A 50 -14.95 11.30 8.68
C TYR A 50 -14.27 10.21 7.85
N ALA A 51 -12.97 10.03 8.09
CA ALA A 51 -12.20 8.97 7.49
C ALA A 51 -11.25 8.34 8.52
N LEU A 52 -10.93 7.07 8.30
CA LEU A 52 -9.74 6.43 8.85
C LEU A 52 -8.61 6.62 7.85
N GLU A 53 -7.44 7.00 8.35
CA GLU A 53 -6.23 7.19 7.56
C GLU A 53 -5.13 6.24 8.03
N GLY A 54 -4.47 5.58 7.08
CA GLY A 54 -3.26 4.81 7.31
C GLY A 54 -2.13 5.27 6.40
N SER A 55 -0.95 5.47 7.00
CA SER A 55 0.26 5.92 6.31
C SER A 55 1.26 4.79 6.20
N ILE A 56 1.66 4.45 4.97
CA ILE A 56 2.73 3.52 4.65
C ILE A 56 3.94 4.37 4.23
N PHE A 57 5.07 4.24 4.93
CA PHE A 57 6.19 5.15 4.74
C PHE A 57 6.98 4.89 3.46
N VAL A 58 7.02 3.64 3.01
CA VAL A 58 7.83 3.24 1.85
C VAL A 58 6.98 2.50 0.82
N ALA A 59 6.76 3.14 -0.32
CA ALA A 59 6.08 2.56 -1.48
C ALA A 59 6.90 2.82 -2.75
N GLY A 60 6.67 3.91 -3.47
CA GLY A 60 7.49 4.28 -4.63
C GLY A 60 8.97 4.41 -4.30
N ALA A 61 9.32 4.76 -3.06
CA ALA A 61 10.70 4.76 -2.59
C ALA A 61 11.37 3.39 -2.69
N ALA A 62 10.63 2.29 -2.55
CA ALA A 62 11.18 0.94 -2.75
C ALA A 62 11.56 0.69 -4.22
N ILE A 63 10.77 1.19 -5.16
CA ILE A 63 11.06 1.09 -6.59
C ILE A 63 12.25 1.98 -6.96
N GLN A 64 12.32 3.20 -6.41
CA GLN A 64 13.48 4.08 -6.56
C GLN A 64 14.75 3.40 -6.02
N TRP A 65 14.67 2.76 -4.86
CA TRP A 65 15.79 2.02 -4.29
C TRP A 65 16.26 0.87 -5.19
N LEU A 66 15.34 0.11 -5.82
CA LEU A 66 15.72 -0.92 -6.80
C LEU A 66 16.46 -0.32 -8.00
N ARG A 67 16.11 0.90 -8.42
CA ARG A 67 16.74 1.61 -9.54
C ARG A 67 18.07 2.23 -9.15
N ASP A 68 18.07 3.07 -8.12
CA ASP A 68 19.16 4.01 -7.84
C ASP A 68 20.31 3.35 -7.05
N GLU A 69 19.96 2.54 -6.06
CA GLU A 69 20.93 1.93 -5.15
C GLU A 69 21.27 0.49 -5.56
N MET A 70 20.24 -0.32 -5.81
CA MET A 70 20.45 -1.73 -6.16
C MET A 70 20.79 -1.92 -7.64
N ARG A 71 20.43 -0.97 -8.51
CA ARG A 71 20.65 -1.01 -9.97
C ARG A 71 20.13 -2.29 -10.61
N LEU A 72 18.98 -2.76 -10.13
CA LEU A 72 18.31 -3.94 -10.66
C LEU A 72 17.38 -3.62 -11.83
N ILE A 73 16.96 -2.36 -11.95
CA ILE A 73 16.12 -1.79 -13.01
C ILE A 73 16.74 -0.47 -13.47
N ASP A 74 16.49 -0.06 -14.70
CA ASP A 74 16.97 1.22 -15.25
C ASP A 74 15.92 2.34 -15.09
N SER A 75 14.64 1.96 -15.12
CA SER A 75 13.51 2.87 -14.91
C SER A 75 12.46 2.24 -13.99
N ALA A 76 11.56 3.04 -13.42
CA ALA A 76 10.49 2.52 -12.56
C ALA A 76 9.54 1.60 -13.35
N GLU A 77 9.30 1.91 -14.61
CA GLU A 77 8.44 1.16 -15.54
C GLU A 77 8.95 -0.26 -15.77
N ASP A 78 10.28 -0.46 -15.76
CA ASP A 78 10.90 -1.78 -15.94
C ASP A 78 10.46 -2.77 -14.86
N SER A 79 10.08 -2.27 -13.68
CA SER A 79 9.67 -3.11 -12.55
C SER A 79 8.51 -4.03 -12.90
N GLU A 80 7.54 -3.55 -13.66
CA GLU A 80 6.40 -4.33 -14.13
C GLU A 80 6.83 -5.47 -15.05
N TYR A 81 7.54 -5.13 -16.11
CA TYR A 81 8.02 -6.11 -17.09
C TYR A 81 8.91 -7.17 -16.44
N MET A 82 9.82 -6.74 -15.54
CA MET A 82 10.74 -7.65 -14.88
C MET A 82 10.05 -8.54 -13.85
N ALA A 83 9.06 -8.05 -13.11
CA ALA A 83 8.27 -8.88 -12.19
C ALA A 83 7.51 -9.99 -12.91
N LYS A 84 7.05 -9.72 -14.12
CA LYS A 84 6.35 -10.70 -15.00
C LYS A 84 7.27 -11.78 -15.59
N LYS A 85 8.61 -11.67 -15.45
CA LYS A 85 9.59 -12.69 -15.92
C LYS A 85 9.59 -13.97 -15.08
N VAL A 86 9.03 -13.92 -13.89
CA VAL A 86 8.95 -15.06 -12.97
C VAL A 86 7.51 -15.33 -12.59
N LYS A 87 7.19 -16.59 -12.33
CA LYS A 87 5.83 -17.01 -12.00
C LYS A 87 5.41 -16.55 -10.59
N ASP A 88 6.33 -16.58 -9.66
CA ASP A 88 6.15 -16.24 -8.24
C ASP A 88 7.45 -15.66 -7.68
N THR A 89 7.52 -15.39 -6.37
CA THR A 89 8.71 -14.88 -5.71
C THR A 89 9.73 -15.96 -5.34
N ASN A 90 9.42 -17.23 -5.60
CA ASN A 90 10.22 -18.40 -5.18
C ASN A 90 10.52 -18.38 -3.66
N GLY A 91 9.53 -17.96 -2.86
CA GLY A 91 9.65 -17.86 -1.40
C GLY A 91 10.48 -16.66 -0.90
N CYS A 92 10.88 -15.75 -1.79
CA CYS A 92 11.55 -14.52 -1.41
C CYS A 92 10.50 -13.46 -1.03
N TYR A 93 10.72 -12.78 0.09
CA TYR A 93 9.89 -11.66 0.55
C TYR A 93 10.76 -10.46 0.88
N VAL A 94 10.22 -9.26 0.62
CA VAL A 94 10.84 -7.99 0.94
C VAL A 94 9.97 -7.24 1.94
N VAL A 95 10.60 -6.75 3.01
CA VAL A 95 9.99 -5.80 3.95
C VAL A 95 10.69 -4.45 3.75
N PRO A 96 10.08 -3.47 3.08
CA PRO A 96 10.77 -2.23 2.70
C PRO A 96 10.72 -1.19 3.84
N ALA A 97 11.09 -1.57 5.05
CA ALA A 97 11.07 -0.69 6.23
C ALA A 97 12.31 0.23 6.30
N PHE A 98 12.62 0.95 5.22
CA PHE A 98 13.85 1.77 5.13
C PHE A 98 13.88 2.90 6.15
N THR A 99 12.73 3.45 6.49
CA THR A 99 12.55 4.51 7.49
C THR A 99 11.65 4.07 8.66
N GLY A 100 11.63 2.78 8.95
CA GLY A 100 10.67 2.14 9.85
C GLY A 100 9.39 1.74 9.17
N LEU A 101 8.45 1.20 9.94
CA LEU A 101 7.11 0.85 9.52
C LEU A 101 6.10 1.89 10.03
N GLY A 102 5.20 2.32 9.16
CA GLY A 102 4.05 3.16 9.48
C GLY A 102 2.87 2.33 10.00
N ALA A 103 1.65 2.78 9.68
CA ALA A 103 0.44 2.08 10.06
C ALA A 103 0.40 0.66 9.48
N PRO A 104 -0.14 -0.31 10.20
CA PRO A 104 -0.63 -0.25 11.58
C PRO A 104 0.44 -0.50 12.66
N HIS A 105 1.69 -0.79 12.25
CA HIS A 105 2.74 -1.32 13.12
C HIS A 105 3.44 -0.26 13.98
N TRP A 106 3.67 0.94 13.41
CA TRP A 106 4.36 2.07 14.06
C TRP A 106 5.70 1.71 14.70
N ASP A 107 6.51 0.90 14.00
CA ASP A 107 7.85 0.51 14.42
C ASP A 107 8.91 1.36 13.71
N GLN A 108 9.37 2.40 14.38
CA GLN A 108 10.43 3.29 13.86
C GLN A 108 11.81 2.64 13.79
N TYR A 109 12.02 1.51 14.47
CA TYR A 109 13.30 0.80 14.51
C TYR A 109 13.39 -0.33 13.50
N ALA A 110 12.26 -0.75 12.91
CA ALA A 110 12.27 -1.71 11.81
C ALA A 110 13.17 -1.22 10.67
N ARG A 111 13.82 -2.14 10.00
CA ARG A 111 14.66 -1.86 8.83
C ARG A 111 14.31 -2.79 7.68
N GLY A 112 14.67 -2.36 6.47
CA GLY A 112 14.47 -3.14 5.25
C GLY A 112 15.09 -4.52 5.41
N THR A 113 14.33 -5.55 5.02
CA THR A 113 14.74 -6.95 5.17
C THR A 113 14.33 -7.73 3.93
N ILE A 114 15.20 -8.61 3.47
CA ILE A 114 14.90 -9.59 2.43
C ILE A 114 15.07 -10.98 3.05
N VAL A 115 14.04 -11.80 2.99
CA VAL A 115 14.05 -13.17 3.52
C VAL A 115 13.75 -14.19 2.43
N GLY A 116 14.11 -15.46 2.65
CA GLY A 116 13.83 -16.55 1.73
C GLY A 116 14.76 -16.61 0.52
N ILE A 117 15.92 -15.95 0.58
CA ILE A 117 16.92 -16.02 -0.49
C ILE A 117 17.54 -17.42 -0.53
N THR A 118 17.39 -18.09 -1.66
CA THR A 118 18.05 -19.35 -2.00
C THR A 118 18.87 -19.19 -3.28
N ARG A 119 19.62 -20.20 -3.69
CA ARG A 119 20.35 -20.18 -4.96
C ARG A 119 19.43 -19.99 -6.19
N GLY A 120 18.14 -20.32 -6.07
CA GLY A 120 17.15 -20.16 -7.15
C GLY A 120 16.57 -18.76 -7.25
N VAL A 121 16.79 -17.90 -6.24
CA VAL A 121 16.31 -16.50 -6.26
C VAL A 121 17.24 -15.66 -7.13
N ASN A 122 16.66 -14.90 -8.05
CA ASN A 122 17.37 -13.95 -8.91
C ASN A 122 16.73 -12.56 -8.83
N LYS A 123 17.27 -11.59 -9.57
CA LYS A 123 16.81 -10.21 -9.54
C LYS A 123 15.31 -10.05 -9.82
N TYR A 124 14.74 -10.86 -10.68
CA TYR A 124 13.31 -10.78 -11.04
C TYR A 124 12.41 -11.18 -9.87
N HIS A 125 12.83 -12.16 -9.06
CA HIS A 125 12.13 -12.55 -7.84
C HIS A 125 12.17 -11.42 -6.79
N ILE A 126 13.31 -10.74 -6.64
CA ILE A 126 13.47 -9.60 -5.72
C ILE A 126 12.58 -8.42 -6.16
N ILE A 127 12.58 -8.10 -7.46
CA ILE A 127 11.75 -7.03 -8.01
C ILE A 127 10.27 -7.34 -7.78
N ARG A 128 9.84 -8.57 -8.09
CA ARG A 128 8.47 -9.02 -7.86
C ARG A 128 8.10 -8.96 -6.37
N ALA A 129 8.93 -9.50 -5.49
CA ALA A 129 8.71 -9.47 -4.05
C ALA A 129 8.62 -8.04 -3.50
N THR A 130 9.35 -7.09 -4.11
CA THR A 130 9.24 -5.67 -3.75
C THR A 130 7.88 -5.11 -4.14
N LEU A 131 7.37 -5.37 -5.34
CA LEU A 131 6.02 -4.95 -5.74
C LEU A 131 4.94 -5.62 -4.88
N ASP A 132 5.04 -6.93 -4.66
CA ASP A 132 4.10 -7.68 -3.81
C ASP A 132 4.07 -7.10 -2.38
N SER A 133 5.21 -6.64 -1.85
CA SER A 133 5.30 -6.05 -0.51
C SER A 133 4.48 -4.77 -0.36
N LEU A 134 4.33 -3.99 -1.43
CA LEU A 134 3.49 -2.78 -1.42
C LEU A 134 2.02 -3.16 -1.29
N ALA A 135 1.59 -4.18 -2.02
CA ALA A 135 0.23 -4.68 -1.95
C ALA A 135 -0.10 -5.30 -0.58
N TYR A 136 0.85 -6.01 0.05
CA TYR A 136 0.68 -6.55 1.40
C TYR A 136 0.51 -5.44 2.44
N GLN A 137 1.35 -4.42 2.43
CA GLN A 137 1.24 -3.30 3.36
C GLN A 137 -0.10 -2.56 3.22
N VAL A 138 -0.58 -2.35 2.00
CA VAL A 138 -1.90 -1.76 1.74
C VAL A 138 -3.00 -2.64 2.32
N ASN A 139 -2.90 -3.97 2.15
CA ASN A 139 -3.87 -4.90 2.73
C ASN A 139 -3.88 -4.83 4.26
N ASP A 140 -2.72 -4.77 4.92
CA ASP A 140 -2.63 -4.67 6.39
C ASP A 140 -3.37 -3.42 6.91
N VAL A 141 -3.21 -2.28 6.25
CA VAL A 141 -3.93 -1.05 6.58
C VAL A 141 -5.44 -1.22 6.37
N LEU A 142 -5.86 -1.80 5.24
CA LEU A 142 -7.29 -2.03 4.94
C LEU A 142 -7.93 -3.01 5.94
N GLN A 143 -7.22 -4.05 6.37
CA GLN A 143 -7.70 -4.96 7.41
C GLN A 143 -7.88 -4.24 8.75
N SER A 144 -6.97 -3.34 9.11
CA SER A 144 -7.10 -2.49 10.31
C SER A 144 -8.29 -1.54 10.20
N MET A 145 -8.50 -0.93 9.02
CA MET A 145 -9.68 -0.08 8.76
C MET A 145 -10.98 -0.86 8.95
N ARG A 146 -11.03 -2.09 8.44
CA ARG A 146 -12.18 -2.99 8.60
C ARG A 146 -12.39 -3.39 10.07
N ALA A 147 -11.32 -3.72 10.78
CA ALA A 147 -11.39 -4.12 12.18
C ALA A 147 -11.94 -2.99 13.08
N ASP A 148 -11.49 -1.74 12.85
CA ASP A 148 -11.92 -0.58 13.62
C ASP A 148 -13.35 -0.13 13.30
N SER A 149 -13.71 -0.12 12.03
CA SER A 149 -15.00 0.46 11.59
C SER A 149 -16.13 -0.55 11.46
N GLY A 150 -15.82 -1.84 11.28
CA GLY A 150 -16.80 -2.84 10.88
C GLY A 150 -17.30 -2.69 9.43
N ILE A 151 -16.79 -1.68 8.69
CA ILE A 151 -17.23 -1.36 7.33
C ILE A 151 -16.46 -2.23 6.34
N GLN A 152 -17.18 -2.83 5.39
CA GLN A 152 -16.55 -3.55 4.28
C GLN A 152 -16.03 -2.56 3.25
N LEU A 153 -14.86 -2.85 2.67
CA LEU A 153 -14.35 -2.10 1.54
C LEU A 153 -15.31 -2.24 0.35
N ALA A 154 -15.82 -1.12 -0.11
CA ALA A 154 -16.70 -1.07 -1.28
C ALA A 154 -15.92 -0.90 -2.58
N SER A 155 -14.87 -0.07 -2.54
CA SER A 155 -13.94 0.14 -3.65
C SER A 155 -12.65 0.78 -3.14
N LEU A 156 -11.54 0.49 -3.81
CA LEU A 156 -10.27 1.19 -3.62
C LEU A 156 -9.92 1.98 -4.88
N LYS A 157 -9.98 3.29 -4.79
CA LYS A 157 -9.59 4.21 -5.87
C LYS A 157 -8.12 4.57 -5.70
N VAL A 158 -7.36 4.49 -6.77
CA VAL A 158 -5.90 4.63 -6.73
C VAL A 158 -5.43 5.78 -7.60
N ASP A 159 -4.38 6.44 -7.15
CA ASP A 159 -3.63 7.45 -7.91
C ASP A 159 -2.14 7.43 -7.54
N GLY A 160 -1.37 8.34 -8.13
CA GLY A 160 0.07 8.44 -7.94
C GLY A 160 0.86 7.61 -8.96
N GLY A 161 2.19 7.76 -8.94
CA GLY A 161 3.04 7.21 -10.00
C GLY A 161 2.99 5.69 -10.14
N ALA A 162 2.96 4.96 -9.03
CA ALA A 162 2.96 3.49 -9.08
C ALA A 162 1.58 2.90 -9.45
N SER A 163 0.52 3.71 -9.48
CA SER A 163 -0.79 3.25 -9.98
C SER A 163 -0.82 2.96 -11.48
N ALA A 164 0.20 3.40 -12.23
CA ALA A 164 0.39 3.05 -13.63
C ALA A 164 0.98 1.65 -13.85
N ASN A 165 1.42 0.97 -12.79
CA ASN A 165 1.96 -0.38 -12.85
C ASN A 165 0.82 -1.41 -12.77
N ASP A 166 0.43 -1.97 -13.91
CA ASP A 166 -0.68 -2.92 -14.01
C ASP A 166 -0.44 -4.20 -13.20
N PHE A 167 0.81 -4.66 -13.10
CA PHE A 167 1.13 -5.83 -12.27
C PHE A 167 0.84 -5.55 -10.79
N LEU A 168 1.26 -4.40 -10.28
CA LEU A 168 1.00 -4.00 -8.89
C LEU A 168 -0.50 -3.84 -8.64
N MET A 169 -1.22 -3.18 -9.55
CA MET A 169 -2.66 -2.96 -9.41
C MET A 169 -3.46 -4.26 -9.42
N GLN A 170 -3.11 -5.20 -10.32
CA GLN A 170 -3.75 -6.51 -10.33
C GLN A 170 -3.44 -7.31 -9.06
N THR A 171 -2.17 -7.32 -8.62
CA THR A 171 -1.77 -7.97 -7.36
C THR A 171 -2.53 -7.38 -6.17
N GLN A 172 -2.69 -6.05 -6.13
CA GLN A 172 -3.46 -5.38 -5.09
C GLN A 172 -4.92 -5.81 -5.11
N ALA A 173 -5.56 -5.81 -6.28
CA ALA A 173 -6.96 -6.21 -6.43
C ALA A 173 -7.16 -7.68 -6.00
N ASP A 174 -6.27 -8.57 -6.40
CA ASP A 174 -6.32 -10.00 -6.04
C ASP A 174 -6.20 -10.20 -4.52
N ILE A 175 -5.30 -9.47 -3.85
CA ILE A 175 -5.06 -9.60 -2.40
C ILE A 175 -6.25 -9.07 -1.59
N ILE A 176 -6.82 -7.93 -1.97
CA ILE A 176 -7.95 -7.33 -1.24
C ILE A 176 -9.30 -7.86 -1.70
N ASN A 177 -9.35 -8.64 -2.77
CA ASN A 177 -10.57 -9.19 -3.40
C ASN A 177 -11.58 -8.08 -3.76
N ALA A 178 -11.11 -7.04 -4.47
CA ALA A 178 -11.89 -5.88 -4.89
C ALA A 178 -11.54 -5.44 -6.33
#